data_063288a906639eed76542c6dca10bdd9
#
_entry.id   063288a906639eed76542c6dca10bdd9
#
_cell.length_a   1.000
_cell.length_b   1.000
_cell.length_c   1.000
_cell.angle_alpha   90.00
_cell.angle_beta   90.00
_cell.angle_gamma   90.00
#
_symmetry.space_group_name_H-M   'P 1'
#
loop_
_entity.id
_entity.type
_entity.pdbx_description
1 polymer ?
#
loop_
_entity_poly.entity_id
_entity_poly.type
_entity_poly.pdbx_seq_one_letter_code
_entity_poly.pdbx_strand_id
1 'polypeptide(L)'
;MRLTDQEIKVVAFDADDTLWDCQSWFDDVERECGELLKPWATQEEVTKGLFATERGNMELLGYGTKAFTISLVENAVKMTHGEITGDIVLRLIELGKSLLRFPTNPLPEVKETLKRLYDDGRYRLVVFTKGELLDQESKLKRSGLAGFFEYMETVSNKGMDEYVALCEHLGVSPNEMVMVGNSFRSDIAPALAVGCYTIHIPYHVVWELEKTEEYPHEHLQKISAFSEILDILSVK
;
A
#
# COMPACT_ATOMS: atom_id res chain seq x y z
N MET A 1 -4.58 -20.69 13.77
CA MET A 1 -5.96 -21.16 13.49
C MET A 1 -6.05 -21.38 11.98
N ARG A 2 -6.60 -22.47 11.50
CA ARG A 2 -6.90 -22.62 10.06
C ARG A 2 -8.28 -22.01 9.83
N LEU A 3 -8.44 -21.24 8.76
CA LEU A 3 -9.74 -20.66 8.39
C LEU A 3 -10.66 -21.67 7.66
N THR A 4 -10.29 -22.97 7.71
CA THR A 4 -10.99 -24.08 7.03
C THR A 4 -12.42 -24.31 7.49
N ASP A 5 -12.76 -23.90 8.70
CA ASP A 5 -14.09 -24.09 9.29
C ASP A 5 -14.98 -22.85 9.08
N GLN A 6 -14.46 -21.81 8.40
CA GLN A 6 -15.17 -20.59 8.08
C GLN A 6 -15.52 -20.55 6.59
N GLU A 7 -16.70 -20.06 6.28
CA GLU A 7 -17.17 -19.91 4.89
C GLU A 7 -16.56 -18.65 4.25
N ILE A 8 -15.23 -18.65 4.02
CA ILE A 8 -14.55 -17.55 3.35
C ILE A 8 -14.90 -17.57 1.85
N LYS A 9 -15.36 -16.43 1.34
CA LYS A 9 -15.76 -16.23 -0.06
C LYS A 9 -14.80 -15.29 -0.80
N VAL A 10 -14.21 -14.32 -0.09
CA VAL A 10 -13.36 -13.29 -0.66
C VAL A 10 -12.00 -13.25 0.04
N VAL A 11 -10.94 -13.18 -0.74
CA VAL A 11 -9.60 -12.82 -0.26
C VAL A 11 -9.23 -11.48 -0.89
N ALA A 12 -9.21 -10.44 -0.08
CA ALA A 12 -8.83 -9.10 -0.46
C ALA A 12 -7.34 -8.88 -0.17
N PHE A 13 -6.61 -8.29 -1.11
CA PHE A 13 -5.19 -8.02 -1.00
C PHE A 13 -4.93 -6.52 -1.06
N ASP A 14 -4.14 -6.01 -0.15
CA ASP A 14 -3.46 -4.75 -0.37
C ASP A 14 -2.45 -4.90 -1.52
N ALA A 15 -2.03 -3.78 -2.10
CA ALA A 15 -1.18 -3.79 -3.29
C ALA A 15 0.27 -3.40 -2.98
N ASP A 16 0.49 -2.13 -2.61
CA ASP A 16 1.82 -1.57 -2.39
C ASP A 16 2.46 -2.17 -1.13
N ASP A 17 3.69 -2.69 -1.25
CA ASP A 17 4.44 -3.38 -0.20
C ASP A 17 3.80 -4.70 0.31
N THR A 18 2.74 -5.17 -0.39
CA THR A 18 2.11 -6.48 -0.20
C THR A 18 2.29 -7.36 -1.44
N LEU A 19 1.95 -6.86 -2.62
CA LEU A 19 2.09 -7.58 -3.89
C LEU A 19 3.38 -7.22 -4.63
N TRP A 20 3.85 -5.99 -4.50
CA TRP A 20 5.11 -5.46 -5.08
C TRP A 20 5.72 -4.40 -4.17
N ASP A 21 7.03 -4.19 -4.28
CA ASP A 21 7.74 -3.14 -3.57
C ASP A 21 7.31 -1.76 -4.07
N CYS A 22 7.00 -0.87 -3.16
CA CYS A 22 6.62 0.51 -3.43
C CYS A 22 7.42 1.50 -2.59
N GLN A 23 7.46 1.33 -1.27
CA GLN A 23 8.06 2.30 -0.36
C GLN A 23 9.55 2.53 -0.64
N SER A 24 10.29 1.50 -1.03
CA SER A 24 11.73 1.66 -1.37
C SER A 24 11.97 2.67 -2.50
N TRP A 25 11.05 2.77 -3.46
CA TRP A 25 11.14 3.74 -4.55
C TRP A 25 10.88 5.18 -4.09
N PHE A 26 9.98 5.36 -3.14
CA PHE A 26 9.74 6.67 -2.52
C PHE A 26 10.96 7.10 -1.69
N ASP A 27 11.56 6.19 -0.92
CA ASP A 27 12.77 6.43 -0.15
C ASP A 27 13.96 6.83 -1.06
N ASP A 28 14.08 6.20 -2.22
CA ASP A 28 15.08 6.54 -3.23
C ASP A 28 14.89 7.97 -3.77
N VAL A 29 13.66 8.34 -4.09
CA VAL A 29 13.32 9.71 -4.54
C VAL A 29 13.57 10.74 -3.45
N GLU A 30 13.22 10.42 -2.20
CA GLU A 30 13.52 11.29 -1.06
C GLU A 30 15.03 11.50 -0.88
N ARG A 31 15.83 10.44 -1.00
CA ARG A 31 17.29 10.53 -0.94
C ARG A 31 17.85 11.41 -2.07
N GLU A 32 17.37 11.23 -3.32
CA GLU A 32 17.77 12.08 -4.44
C GLU A 32 17.37 13.55 -4.22
N CYS A 33 16.20 13.79 -3.63
CA CYS A 33 15.78 15.15 -3.24
C CYS A 33 16.77 15.77 -2.23
N GLY A 34 17.18 15.00 -1.22
CA GLY A 34 18.19 15.47 -0.24
C GLY A 34 19.53 15.84 -0.89
N GLU A 35 19.98 15.05 -1.87
CA GLU A 35 21.21 15.40 -2.60
C GLU A 35 21.06 16.69 -3.43
N LEU A 36 19.89 16.93 -4.04
CA LEU A 36 19.61 18.19 -4.75
C LEU A 36 19.57 19.40 -3.82
N LEU A 37 19.10 19.21 -2.60
CA LEU A 37 18.95 20.28 -1.59
C LEU A 37 20.16 20.45 -0.66
N LYS A 38 21.20 19.64 -0.81
CA LYS A 38 22.41 19.62 0.02
C LYS A 38 23.09 21.01 0.25
N PRO A 39 23.03 21.97 -0.70
CA PRO A 39 23.55 23.33 -0.44
C PRO A 39 22.79 24.10 0.64
N TRP A 40 21.52 23.73 0.95
CA TRP A 40 20.65 24.48 1.87
C TRP A 40 20.31 23.71 3.14
N ALA A 41 20.25 22.36 3.07
CA ALA A 41 19.82 21.53 4.20
C ALA A 41 20.51 20.16 4.21
N THR A 42 20.58 19.54 5.37
CA THR A 42 21.01 18.16 5.53
C THR A 42 19.89 17.19 5.10
N GLN A 43 20.25 15.93 4.78
CA GLN A 43 19.26 14.89 4.46
C GLN A 43 18.22 14.75 5.58
N GLU A 44 18.65 14.77 6.84
CA GLU A 44 17.73 14.65 7.98
C GLU A 44 16.73 15.79 8.06
N GLU A 45 17.14 17.03 7.77
CA GLU A 45 16.25 18.18 7.73
C GLU A 45 15.26 18.09 6.56
N VAL A 46 15.72 17.63 5.38
CA VAL A 46 14.85 17.42 4.21
C VAL A 46 13.81 16.35 4.51
N THR A 47 14.20 15.20 5.06
CA THR A 47 13.30 14.11 5.47
C THR A 47 12.25 14.58 6.48
N LYS A 48 12.67 15.24 7.55
CA LYS A 48 11.74 15.77 8.57
C LYS A 48 10.77 16.81 7.99
N GLY A 49 11.29 17.71 7.14
CA GLY A 49 10.50 18.73 6.49
C GLY A 49 9.47 18.13 5.51
N LEU A 50 9.89 17.13 4.73
CA LEU A 50 9.01 16.43 3.80
C LEU A 50 7.88 15.71 4.56
N PHE A 51 8.22 14.94 5.59
CA PHE A 51 7.22 14.28 6.42
C PHE A 51 6.20 15.25 7.03
N ALA A 52 6.67 16.40 7.54
CA ALA A 52 5.78 17.43 8.08
C ALA A 52 4.87 18.03 7.00
N THR A 53 5.40 18.22 5.78
CA THR A 53 4.65 18.75 4.63
C THR A 53 3.61 17.74 4.14
N GLU A 54 3.99 16.46 3.97
CA GLU A 54 3.05 15.39 3.60
C GLU A 54 1.91 15.27 4.61
N ARG A 55 2.24 15.26 5.91
CA ARG A 55 1.22 15.21 6.97
C ARG A 55 0.26 16.39 6.93
N GLY A 56 0.77 17.61 6.63
CA GLY A 56 -0.05 18.79 6.46
C GLY A 56 -0.94 18.76 5.23
N ASN A 57 -0.49 18.09 4.17
CA ASN A 57 -1.19 17.96 2.90
C ASN A 57 -2.18 16.80 2.85
N MET A 58 -2.11 15.87 3.82
CA MET A 58 -2.85 14.60 3.77
C MET A 58 -4.36 14.78 3.65
N GLU A 59 -4.94 15.72 4.39
CA GLU A 59 -6.39 15.98 4.37
C GLU A 59 -6.86 16.49 3.00
N LEU A 60 -6.04 17.31 2.33
CA LEU A 60 -6.40 17.95 1.06
C LEU A 60 -6.03 17.10 -0.16
N LEU A 61 -4.85 16.47 -0.14
CA LEU A 61 -4.29 15.79 -1.30
C LEU A 61 -4.43 14.26 -1.24
N GLY A 62 -4.65 13.69 -0.04
CA GLY A 62 -4.71 12.24 0.16
C GLY A 62 -3.36 11.54 -0.05
N TYR A 63 -3.44 10.25 -0.35
CA TYR A 63 -2.30 9.38 -0.66
C TYR A 63 -1.99 9.37 -2.16
N GLY A 64 -0.75 9.05 -2.51
CA GLY A 64 -0.35 8.77 -3.88
C GLY A 64 0.80 9.63 -4.39
N THR A 65 1.30 9.24 -5.53
CA THR A 65 2.51 9.80 -6.16
C THR A 65 2.39 11.30 -6.47
N LYS A 66 1.20 11.80 -6.84
CA LYS A 66 1.01 13.23 -7.13
C LYS A 66 1.00 14.06 -5.86
N ALA A 67 0.34 13.59 -4.80
CA ALA A 67 0.34 14.24 -3.49
C ALA A 67 1.77 14.32 -2.93
N PHE A 68 2.52 13.22 -3.01
CA PHE A 68 3.94 13.16 -2.66
C PHE A 68 4.77 14.16 -3.48
N THR A 69 4.60 14.21 -4.81
CA THR A 69 5.36 15.11 -5.69
C THR A 69 5.09 16.58 -5.35
N ILE A 70 3.85 16.94 -5.04
CA ILE A 70 3.50 18.31 -4.60
C ILE A 70 4.21 18.61 -3.28
N SER A 71 4.13 17.70 -2.31
CA SER A 71 4.79 17.84 -1.00
C SER A 71 6.31 17.92 -1.12
N LEU A 72 6.91 17.16 -2.05
CA LEU A 72 8.34 17.20 -2.34
C LEU A 72 8.78 18.59 -2.83
N VAL A 73 8.07 19.17 -3.80
CA VAL A 73 8.36 20.50 -4.32
C VAL A 73 8.10 21.57 -3.27
N GLU A 74 6.99 21.48 -2.54
CA GLU A 74 6.65 22.44 -1.47
C GLU A 74 7.71 22.43 -0.36
N ASN A 75 8.14 21.25 0.08
CA ASN A 75 9.21 21.12 1.05
C ASN A 75 10.52 21.75 0.55
N ALA A 76 10.88 21.49 -0.71
CA ALA A 76 12.10 22.03 -1.31
C ALA A 76 12.07 23.56 -1.36
N VAL A 77 10.94 24.18 -1.70
CA VAL A 77 10.77 25.64 -1.67
C VAL A 77 10.95 26.19 -0.24
N LYS A 78 10.39 25.49 0.76
CA LYS A 78 10.54 25.89 2.17
C LYS A 78 12.00 25.78 2.64
N MET A 79 12.67 24.66 2.34
CA MET A 79 14.08 24.42 2.74
C MET A 79 15.04 25.42 2.11
N THR A 80 14.76 25.90 0.91
CA THR A 80 15.59 26.87 0.19
C THR A 80 15.17 28.32 0.44
N HIS A 81 14.20 28.57 1.34
CA HIS A 81 13.63 29.91 1.60
C HIS A 81 13.16 30.63 0.32
N GLY A 82 12.71 29.86 -0.68
CA GLY A 82 12.27 30.38 -1.97
C GLY A 82 13.40 30.65 -2.98
N GLU A 83 14.66 30.36 -2.66
CA GLU A 83 15.80 30.53 -3.56
C GLU A 83 16.01 29.38 -4.54
N ILE A 84 15.11 28.38 -4.52
CA ILE A 84 15.15 27.24 -5.43
C ILE A 84 15.07 27.68 -6.90
N THR A 85 15.92 27.10 -7.76
CA THR A 85 15.90 27.40 -9.19
C THR A 85 14.85 26.56 -9.93
N GLY A 86 14.36 27.08 -11.08
CA GLY A 86 13.43 26.34 -11.93
C GLY A 86 13.95 24.97 -12.36
N ASP A 87 15.26 24.84 -12.59
CA ASP A 87 15.87 23.57 -12.97
C ASP A 87 15.77 22.51 -11.87
N ILE A 88 15.97 22.92 -10.60
CA ILE A 88 15.79 22.01 -9.45
C ILE A 88 14.32 21.62 -9.31
N VAL A 89 13.39 22.57 -9.46
CA VAL A 89 11.94 22.29 -9.44
C VAL A 89 11.58 21.27 -10.53
N LEU A 90 12.06 21.47 -11.77
CA LEU A 90 11.82 20.51 -12.85
C LEU A 90 12.40 19.12 -12.53
N ARG A 91 13.59 19.05 -11.93
CA ARG A 91 14.18 17.79 -11.52
C ARG A 91 13.35 17.08 -10.45
N LEU A 92 12.83 17.80 -9.45
CA LEU A 92 11.94 17.23 -8.42
C LEU A 92 10.64 16.69 -9.02
N ILE A 93 10.07 17.40 -9.99
CA ILE A 93 8.88 16.95 -10.73
C ILE A 93 9.19 15.66 -11.51
N GLU A 94 10.35 15.55 -12.17
CA GLU A 94 10.73 14.33 -12.87
C GLU A 94 11.00 13.16 -11.92
N LEU A 95 11.55 13.41 -10.72
CA LEU A 95 11.67 12.41 -9.67
C LEU A 95 10.29 11.89 -9.24
N GLY A 96 9.33 12.79 -8.99
CA GLY A 96 7.95 12.39 -8.70
C GLY A 96 7.32 11.58 -9.85
N LYS A 97 7.50 12.01 -11.11
CA LYS A 97 7.01 11.25 -12.27
C LYS A 97 7.67 9.88 -12.43
N SER A 98 8.91 9.69 -11.98
CA SER A 98 9.57 8.37 -12.03
C SER A 98 8.82 7.34 -11.19
N LEU A 99 8.19 7.76 -10.09
CA LEU A 99 7.36 6.90 -9.25
C LEU A 99 6.11 6.35 -9.97
N LEU A 100 5.62 7.01 -11.02
CA LEU A 100 4.54 6.46 -11.86
C LEU A 100 5.01 5.37 -12.83
N ARG A 101 6.32 5.10 -12.90
CA ARG A 101 6.93 4.21 -13.91
C ARG A 101 7.85 3.14 -13.32
N PHE A 102 8.03 3.09 -12.00
CA PHE A 102 8.90 2.08 -11.39
C PHE A 102 8.41 0.65 -11.74
N PRO A 103 9.33 -0.32 -11.79
CA PRO A 103 8.97 -1.71 -12.03
C PRO A 103 8.11 -2.26 -10.88
N THR A 104 6.90 -2.72 -11.19
CA THR A 104 6.01 -3.38 -10.22
C THR A 104 6.17 -4.88 -10.27
N ASN A 105 7.42 -5.36 -10.12
CA ASN A 105 7.69 -6.78 -10.08
C ASN A 105 7.05 -7.39 -8.82
N PRO A 106 6.32 -8.50 -8.95
CA PRO A 106 5.76 -9.17 -7.79
C PRO A 106 6.83 -9.52 -6.76
N LEU A 107 6.52 -9.35 -5.48
CA LEU A 107 7.36 -9.83 -4.38
C LEU A 107 7.52 -11.37 -4.44
N PRO A 108 8.53 -11.93 -3.75
CA PRO A 108 8.74 -13.38 -3.73
C PRO A 108 7.45 -14.14 -3.40
N GLU A 109 7.22 -15.24 -4.12
CA GLU A 109 6.09 -16.18 -3.96
C GLU A 109 4.69 -15.61 -4.29
N VAL A 110 4.52 -14.30 -4.49
CA VAL A 110 3.22 -13.67 -4.73
C VAL A 110 2.54 -14.28 -5.95
N LYS A 111 3.22 -14.33 -7.09
CA LYS A 111 2.62 -14.79 -8.35
C LYS A 111 2.18 -16.25 -8.28
N GLU A 112 3.03 -17.11 -7.72
CA GLU A 112 2.76 -18.53 -7.57
C GLU A 112 1.60 -18.78 -6.60
N THR A 113 1.55 -18.06 -5.49
CA THR A 113 0.48 -18.15 -4.50
C THR A 113 -0.85 -17.69 -5.07
N LEU A 114 -0.87 -16.52 -5.74
CA LEU A 114 -2.08 -16.02 -6.41
C LEU A 114 -2.57 -16.99 -7.48
N LYS A 115 -1.66 -17.60 -8.24
CA LYS A 115 -2.03 -18.60 -9.24
C LYS A 115 -2.72 -19.81 -8.59
N ARG A 116 -2.19 -20.33 -7.49
CA ARG A 116 -2.79 -21.47 -6.78
C ARG A 116 -4.15 -21.12 -6.18
N LEU A 117 -4.31 -19.93 -5.60
CA LEU A 117 -5.60 -19.44 -5.10
C LEU A 117 -6.61 -19.31 -6.24
N TYR A 118 -6.20 -18.79 -7.38
CA TYR A 118 -7.03 -18.63 -8.57
C TYR A 118 -7.46 -19.98 -9.17
N ASP A 119 -6.52 -20.91 -9.30
CA ASP A 119 -6.78 -22.27 -9.84
C ASP A 119 -7.69 -23.10 -8.90
N ASP A 120 -7.62 -22.88 -7.59
CA ASP A 120 -8.49 -23.52 -6.59
C ASP A 120 -9.96 -23.11 -6.78
N GLY A 121 -10.23 -21.88 -7.18
CA GLY A 121 -11.54 -21.38 -7.58
C GLY A 121 -12.58 -21.22 -6.47
N ARG A 122 -12.22 -21.49 -5.20
CA ARG A 122 -13.13 -21.31 -4.06
C ARG A 122 -13.32 -19.86 -3.66
N TYR A 123 -12.33 -19.00 -3.96
CA TYR A 123 -12.26 -17.63 -3.49
C TYR A 123 -12.33 -16.65 -4.64
N ARG A 124 -13.07 -15.58 -4.45
CA ARG A 124 -12.98 -14.38 -5.26
C ARG A 124 -11.77 -13.59 -4.80
N LEU A 125 -10.82 -13.31 -5.69
CA LEU A 125 -9.62 -12.53 -5.35
C LEU A 125 -9.86 -11.09 -5.76
N VAL A 126 -9.65 -10.14 -4.84
CA VAL A 126 -9.83 -8.71 -5.10
C VAL A 126 -8.62 -7.93 -4.61
N VAL A 127 -8.33 -6.81 -5.25
CA VAL A 127 -7.36 -5.83 -4.74
C VAL A 127 -8.12 -4.73 -4.00
N PHE A 128 -7.67 -4.40 -2.79
CA PHE A 128 -8.19 -3.29 -2.00
C PHE A 128 -7.02 -2.41 -1.56
N THR A 129 -6.85 -1.25 -2.19
CA THR A 129 -5.65 -0.44 -2.06
C THR A 129 -5.97 1.04 -1.85
N LYS A 130 -5.05 1.77 -1.20
CA LYS A 130 -5.11 3.24 -1.11
C LYS A 130 -4.34 3.88 -2.27
N GLY A 131 -4.75 5.08 -2.64
CA GLY A 131 -4.02 5.89 -3.60
C GLY A 131 -4.88 6.46 -4.72
N GLU A 132 -4.26 6.68 -5.86
CA GLU A 132 -4.91 7.20 -7.06
C GLU A 132 -5.30 6.08 -8.01
N LEU A 133 -6.55 6.05 -8.44
CA LEU A 133 -7.09 4.99 -9.30
C LEU A 133 -6.20 4.71 -10.52
N LEU A 134 -5.84 5.75 -11.27
CA LEU A 134 -5.04 5.61 -12.49
C LEU A 134 -3.64 5.01 -12.22
N ASP A 135 -3.02 5.37 -11.09
CA ASP A 135 -1.71 4.85 -10.72
C ASP A 135 -1.82 3.38 -10.29
N GLN A 136 -2.78 3.04 -9.45
CA GLN A 136 -2.98 1.67 -8.97
C GLN A 136 -3.39 0.71 -10.10
N GLU A 137 -4.28 1.13 -11.02
CA GLU A 137 -4.60 0.34 -12.23
C GLU A 137 -3.36 0.10 -13.09
N SER A 138 -2.54 1.14 -13.28
CA SER A 138 -1.30 1.05 -14.04
C SER A 138 -0.28 0.11 -13.39
N LYS A 139 -0.10 0.17 -12.06
CA LYS A 139 0.76 -0.72 -11.27
C LYS A 139 0.28 -2.17 -11.39
N LEU A 140 -1.00 -2.45 -11.15
CA LEU A 140 -1.57 -3.79 -11.25
C LEU A 140 -1.39 -4.38 -12.66
N LYS A 141 -1.59 -3.58 -13.71
CA LYS A 141 -1.37 -4.01 -15.09
C LYS A 141 0.10 -4.33 -15.37
N ARG A 142 1.03 -3.46 -14.92
CA ARG A 142 2.47 -3.66 -15.14
C ARG A 142 3.03 -4.84 -14.35
N SER A 143 2.47 -5.16 -13.18
CA SER A 143 2.88 -6.33 -12.38
C SER A 143 2.59 -7.67 -13.05
N GLY A 144 1.69 -7.69 -14.04
CA GLY A 144 1.24 -8.93 -14.68
C GLY A 144 0.33 -9.78 -13.80
N LEU A 145 -0.17 -9.23 -12.68
CA LEU A 145 -1.05 -9.93 -11.72
C LEU A 145 -2.54 -9.69 -11.99
N ALA A 146 -2.90 -8.74 -12.85
CA ALA A 146 -4.29 -8.32 -13.07
C ALA A 146 -5.25 -9.48 -13.39
N GLY A 147 -4.77 -10.50 -14.11
CA GLY A 147 -5.59 -11.66 -14.50
C GLY A 147 -6.02 -12.59 -13.36
N PHE A 148 -5.46 -12.42 -12.15
CA PHE A 148 -5.86 -13.21 -10.98
C PHE A 148 -7.01 -12.56 -10.20
N PHE A 149 -7.27 -11.28 -10.40
CA PHE A 149 -8.23 -10.51 -9.61
C PHE A 149 -9.51 -10.26 -10.39
N GLU A 150 -10.64 -10.49 -9.74
CA GLU A 150 -11.96 -10.21 -10.27
C GLU A 150 -12.29 -8.71 -10.24
N TYR A 151 -11.78 -8.02 -9.21
CA TYR A 151 -12.11 -6.62 -8.94
C TYR A 151 -10.96 -5.90 -8.25
N MET A 152 -10.87 -4.59 -8.45
CA MET A 152 -9.97 -3.71 -7.70
C MET A 152 -10.74 -2.51 -7.19
N GLU A 153 -10.70 -2.29 -5.89
CA GLU A 153 -11.18 -1.08 -5.22
C GLU A 153 -10.01 -0.20 -4.83
N THR A 154 -10.03 1.04 -5.26
CA THR A 154 -9.04 2.05 -4.86
C THR A 154 -9.74 3.13 -4.04
N VAL A 155 -9.26 3.36 -2.83
CA VAL A 155 -9.85 4.29 -1.87
C VAL A 155 -8.84 5.35 -1.44
N SER A 156 -9.35 6.49 -0.97
CA SER A 156 -8.52 7.55 -0.39
C SER A 156 -8.06 7.22 1.03
N ASN A 157 -8.77 6.35 1.73
CA ASN A 157 -8.43 5.85 3.06
C ASN A 157 -8.95 4.42 3.22
N LYS A 158 -8.37 3.62 4.14
CA LYS A 158 -8.85 2.29 4.52
C LYS A 158 -9.30 2.32 5.99
N GLY A 159 -10.43 2.96 6.24
CA GLY A 159 -11.09 2.92 7.54
C GLY A 159 -12.20 1.86 7.60
N MET A 160 -12.91 1.81 8.71
CA MET A 160 -14.00 0.85 8.92
C MET A 160 -15.11 1.00 7.88
N ASP A 161 -15.45 2.23 7.51
CA ASP A 161 -16.53 2.51 6.55
C ASP A 161 -16.19 1.99 5.16
N GLU A 162 -14.93 2.10 4.73
CA GLU A 162 -14.47 1.58 3.45
C GLU A 162 -14.48 0.04 3.41
N TYR A 163 -14.17 -0.63 4.54
CA TYR A 163 -14.30 -2.09 4.65
C TYR A 163 -15.75 -2.55 4.61
N VAL A 164 -16.65 -1.84 5.28
CA VAL A 164 -18.10 -2.12 5.22
C VAL A 164 -18.60 -1.93 3.79
N ALA A 165 -18.25 -0.82 3.14
CA ALA A 165 -18.64 -0.54 1.76
C ALA A 165 -18.12 -1.59 0.78
N LEU A 166 -16.87 -2.05 0.95
CA LEU A 166 -16.30 -3.14 0.14
C LEU A 166 -17.09 -4.44 0.32
N CYS A 167 -17.41 -4.84 1.54
CA CYS A 167 -18.20 -6.04 1.81
C CYS A 167 -19.61 -5.94 1.18
N GLU A 168 -20.27 -4.79 1.31
CA GLU A 168 -21.58 -4.52 0.70
C GLU A 168 -21.51 -4.61 -0.83
N HIS A 169 -20.50 -3.96 -1.44
CA HIS A 169 -20.26 -4.00 -2.89
C HIS A 169 -20.06 -5.44 -3.40
N LEU A 170 -19.29 -6.23 -2.66
CA LEU A 170 -19.01 -7.62 -3.01
C LEU A 170 -20.15 -8.59 -2.64
N GLY A 171 -21.16 -8.13 -1.89
CA GLY A 171 -22.31 -8.93 -1.47
C GLY A 171 -21.94 -10.03 -0.46
N VAL A 172 -20.99 -9.73 0.44
CA VAL A 172 -20.52 -10.66 1.49
C VAL A 172 -20.61 -10.02 2.86
N SER A 173 -20.73 -10.85 3.90
CA SER A 173 -20.58 -10.42 5.28
C SER A 173 -19.09 -10.27 5.63
N PRO A 174 -18.71 -9.38 6.58
CA PRO A 174 -17.30 -9.21 6.94
C PRO A 174 -16.58 -10.51 7.32
N ASN A 175 -17.23 -11.42 8.03
CA ASN A 175 -16.67 -12.72 8.42
C ASN A 175 -16.51 -13.72 7.25
N GLU A 176 -16.95 -13.37 6.05
CA GLU A 176 -16.73 -14.13 4.83
C GLU A 176 -15.55 -13.58 4.00
N MET A 177 -14.87 -12.54 4.51
CA MET A 177 -13.73 -11.90 3.85
C MET A 177 -12.45 -12.04 4.68
N VAL A 178 -11.35 -12.30 4.00
CA VAL A 178 -9.98 -12.22 4.55
C VAL A 178 -9.27 -11.05 3.89
N MET A 179 -8.72 -10.13 4.68
CA MET A 179 -7.82 -9.08 4.21
C MET A 179 -6.37 -9.49 4.42
N VAL A 180 -5.57 -9.43 3.37
CA VAL A 180 -4.13 -9.68 3.37
C VAL A 180 -3.40 -8.38 3.11
N GLY A 181 -2.50 -7.95 4.01
CA GLY A 181 -1.78 -6.71 3.82
C GLY A 181 -0.59 -6.53 4.77
N ASN A 182 0.24 -5.54 4.47
CA ASN A 182 1.45 -5.22 5.23
C ASN A 182 1.23 -4.16 6.32
N SER A 183 0.23 -3.30 6.17
CA SER A 183 -0.02 -2.22 7.13
C SER A 183 -0.99 -2.66 8.23
N PHE A 184 -0.49 -2.73 9.47
CA PHE A 184 -1.39 -3.01 10.61
C PHE A 184 -2.45 -1.92 10.76
N ARG A 185 -2.11 -0.67 10.51
CA ARG A 185 -2.99 0.50 10.62
C ARG A 185 -4.11 0.50 9.58
N SER A 186 -3.79 0.18 8.33
CA SER A 186 -4.71 0.35 7.20
C SER A 186 -5.37 -0.96 6.76
N ASP A 187 -4.64 -2.09 6.87
CA ASP A 187 -5.13 -3.37 6.36
C ASP A 187 -5.70 -4.25 7.47
N ILE A 188 -5.11 -4.19 8.66
CA ILE A 188 -5.42 -5.15 9.73
C ILE A 188 -6.43 -4.58 10.72
N ALA A 189 -6.09 -3.50 11.41
CA ALA A 189 -6.92 -2.98 12.49
C ALA A 189 -8.36 -2.63 12.06
N PRO A 190 -8.61 -1.89 10.95
CA PRO A 190 -9.97 -1.57 10.54
C PRO A 190 -10.75 -2.79 10.02
N ALA A 191 -10.09 -3.74 9.35
CA ALA A 191 -10.71 -4.98 8.91
C ALA A 191 -11.16 -5.85 10.10
N LEU A 192 -10.31 -5.99 11.13
CA LEU A 192 -10.67 -6.67 12.38
C LEU A 192 -11.85 -5.98 13.09
N ALA A 193 -11.86 -4.65 13.12
CA ALA A 193 -12.89 -3.87 13.80
C ALA A 193 -14.30 -4.07 13.19
N VAL A 194 -14.40 -4.39 11.90
CA VAL A 194 -15.66 -4.71 11.22
C VAL A 194 -15.98 -6.20 11.22
N GLY A 195 -15.06 -7.06 11.71
CA GLY A 195 -15.27 -8.51 11.85
C GLY A 195 -14.70 -9.37 10.73
N CYS A 196 -13.86 -8.81 9.86
CA CYS A 196 -13.14 -9.58 8.86
C CYS A 196 -12.05 -10.46 9.49
N TYR A 197 -11.63 -11.50 8.78
CA TYR A 197 -10.37 -12.18 9.05
C TYR A 197 -9.23 -11.43 8.40
N THR A 198 -8.02 -11.54 8.99
CA THR A 198 -6.86 -10.81 8.49
C THR A 198 -5.61 -11.68 8.47
N ILE A 199 -4.78 -11.47 7.46
CA ILE A 199 -3.44 -12.05 7.35
C ILE A 199 -2.46 -10.88 7.22
N HIS A 200 -1.68 -10.66 8.27
CA HIS A 200 -0.65 -9.63 8.31
C HIS A 200 0.68 -10.18 7.82
N ILE A 201 1.20 -9.63 6.74
CA ILE A 201 2.53 -9.91 6.22
C ILE A 201 3.39 -8.63 6.28
N PRO A 202 4.10 -8.38 7.41
CA PRO A 202 4.87 -7.15 7.57
C PRO A 202 5.91 -6.99 6.49
N TYR A 203 6.02 -5.78 5.93
CA TYR A 203 7.08 -5.42 5.01
C TYR A 203 8.26 -4.79 5.78
N HIS A 204 9.48 -4.90 5.27
CA HIS A 204 10.69 -4.46 5.96
C HIS A 204 10.81 -2.94 6.07
N VAL A 205 10.08 -2.20 5.25
CA VAL A 205 9.96 -0.73 5.31
C VAL A 205 8.52 -0.38 5.61
N VAL A 206 8.30 0.54 6.54
CA VAL A 206 6.96 1.02 6.90
C VAL A 206 7.00 2.54 6.91
N TRP A 207 6.15 3.15 6.08
CA TRP A 207 6.02 4.60 6.07
C TRP A 207 5.61 5.11 7.46
N GLU A 208 6.19 6.23 7.89
CA GLU A 208 6.02 6.74 9.27
C GLU A 208 4.55 6.99 9.63
N LEU A 209 3.71 7.41 8.66
CA LEU A 209 2.27 7.61 8.88
C LEU A 209 1.48 6.30 9.01
N GLU A 210 2.02 5.16 8.60
CA GLU A 210 1.41 3.83 8.75
C GLU A 210 1.83 3.11 10.04
N LYS A 211 2.80 3.65 10.79
CA LYS A 211 3.22 3.07 12.07
C LYS A 211 2.11 3.16 13.10
N THR A 212 1.83 2.04 13.75
CA THR A 212 0.85 1.92 14.83
C THR A 212 1.23 0.77 15.76
N GLU A 213 0.64 0.72 16.94
CA GLU A 213 0.81 -0.40 17.85
C GLU A 213 0.01 -1.62 17.36
N GLU A 214 0.70 -2.76 17.25
CA GLU A 214 0.08 -4.04 16.90
C GLU A 214 -0.52 -4.70 18.16
N TYR A 215 -1.63 -5.40 18.00
CA TYR A 215 -2.28 -6.14 19.08
C TYR A 215 -2.73 -7.52 18.59
N PRO A 216 -2.78 -8.55 19.47
CA PRO A 216 -3.28 -9.86 19.12
C PRO A 216 -4.81 -9.86 18.98
N HIS A 217 -5.32 -10.65 18.02
CA HIS A 217 -6.75 -10.84 17.81
C HIS A 217 -7.00 -12.27 17.30
N GLU A 218 -8.16 -12.86 17.63
CA GLU A 218 -8.52 -14.21 17.21
C GLU A 218 -8.66 -14.37 15.68
N HIS A 219 -9.07 -13.31 14.98
CA HIS A 219 -9.19 -13.26 13.52
C HIS A 219 -7.90 -12.83 12.81
N LEU A 220 -6.78 -12.67 13.53
CA LEU A 220 -5.50 -12.26 12.98
C LEU A 220 -4.55 -13.46 12.86
N GLN A 221 -3.99 -13.63 11.66
CA GLN A 221 -2.81 -14.46 11.41
C GLN A 221 -1.64 -13.56 11.00
N LYS A 222 -0.46 -13.77 11.55
CA LYS A 222 0.78 -13.09 11.12
C LYS A 222 1.67 -14.10 10.43
N ILE A 223 2.12 -13.76 9.22
CA ILE A 223 2.96 -14.62 8.38
C ILE A 223 4.28 -13.92 8.03
N SER A 224 5.24 -14.68 7.57
CA SER A 224 6.56 -14.20 7.13
C SER A 224 6.84 -14.48 5.66
N ALA A 225 6.11 -15.43 5.06
CA ALA A 225 6.21 -15.78 3.66
C ALA A 225 4.81 -15.76 3.02
N PHE A 226 4.72 -15.24 1.80
CA PHE A 226 3.43 -15.07 1.13
C PHE A 226 2.73 -16.40 0.85
N SER A 227 3.50 -17.48 0.65
CA SER A 227 2.99 -18.84 0.44
C SER A 227 2.25 -19.44 1.65
N GLU A 228 2.49 -18.94 2.87
CA GLU A 228 1.77 -19.41 4.08
C GLU A 228 0.25 -19.17 4.02
N ILE A 229 -0.19 -18.22 3.16
CA ILE A 229 -1.62 -17.97 2.87
C ILE A 229 -2.31 -19.28 2.44
N LEU A 230 -1.63 -20.12 1.64
CA LEU A 230 -2.18 -21.36 1.14
C LEU A 230 -2.49 -22.37 2.25
N ASP A 231 -1.62 -22.42 3.27
CA ASP A 231 -1.82 -23.31 4.42
C ASP A 231 -2.97 -22.82 5.30
N ILE A 232 -3.09 -21.50 5.50
CA ILE A 232 -4.15 -20.86 6.27
C ILE A 232 -5.51 -21.12 5.60
N LEU A 233 -5.58 -21.00 4.27
CA LEU A 233 -6.78 -21.19 3.47
C LEU A 233 -6.96 -22.65 2.99
N SER A 234 -6.04 -23.57 3.38
CA SER A 234 -6.05 -25.01 3.00
C SER A 234 -6.18 -25.24 1.47
N VAL A 235 -5.44 -24.45 0.70
CA VAL A 235 -5.26 -24.63 -0.74
C VAL A 235 -4.16 -25.66 -0.98
N LYS A 236 -4.46 -26.69 -1.78
CA LYS A 236 -3.53 -27.81 -2.07
C LYS A 236 -2.65 -27.52 -3.29
#